data_25cdb5b1ed1d73f6e90487f300c39ec2
#
_entry.id   25cdb5b1ed1d73f6e90487f300c39ec2
#
_cell.length_a   1.000
_cell.length_b   1.000
_cell.length_c   1.000
_cell.angle_alpha   90.00
_cell.angle_beta   90.00
_cell.angle_gamma   90.00
#
_symmetry.space_group_name_H-M   'P 1'
#
loop_
_entity.id
_entity.type
_entity.pdbx_description
1 polymer ?
#
loop_
_entity_poly.entity_id
_entity_poly.type
_entity_poly.pdbx_seq_one_letter_code
_entity_poly.pdbx_strand_id
1 'polypeptide(L)'
;MPQQHRPGRRARRASASPLFTPHGTDRASRRTARKQLAEAEAKARAAATAVHGPEPAEAEMPLAVHPPAGRLGPASARGSRLRLPAHRMTTAVAAGAYPFLAEGGLGADGIYIGRDVHAEAAFVFDPFTLYGKVEGFTNPNILLAGVIGQGKSALAKSFALRSVAFGYRIYVPCDPKGEWTPAAQALGGTSIALGPGLPGRLNPLDAAPKPPSVPEADWAGEIRKRRLLLLGSLARTVLGRDLMPMEHTALDIALDGVVKAAAHAGRTPLLGDIAHTLAQPALLDQAAGTVSGHLGDAARDLAHALRRMVHGDLAGMFDAPSTVAFDPNTPMLSIDLSRLGGSGDDTGLVLAMTCASAWMESALTDPRGGRRWIVYDEAWRILRHPALLQRMQAQWKLSRGLGIANLMVVHRLSDLLSAGDAGSQGRALAEGLLADCSTRIVYRQETDQLHAAAALLGLTSVETEAISHLSRGRGLWKVAGRSFIVQHLLHPAEQHLFDTDARMQTTPG
;
A
#
# COMPACT_ATOMS: atom_id res chain seq x y z
N MET A 1 63.51 20.26 -20.13
CA MET A 1 63.95 18.84 -19.91
C MET A 1 64.43 18.70 -18.49
N PRO A 2 63.92 17.76 -17.67
CA PRO A 2 63.90 16.35 -17.93
C PRO A 2 62.51 15.64 -17.64
N GLN A 3 62.35 14.64 -18.36
CA GLN A 3 61.72 13.31 -18.31
C GLN A 3 60.70 12.96 -17.21
N GLN A 4 59.52 12.63 -17.71
CA GLN A 4 58.40 12.02 -17.01
C GLN A 4 58.67 10.52 -16.77
N HIS A 5 58.46 10.05 -15.54
CA HIS A 5 58.26 8.65 -15.21
C HIS A 5 56.80 8.42 -14.80
N ARG A 6 56.08 7.61 -15.57
CA ARG A 6 54.77 7.04 -15.21
C ARG A 6 55.03 5.75 -14.36
N PRO A 7 54.38 5.54 -13.23
CA PRO A 7 54.31 4.23 -12.60
C PRO A 7 53.05 3.49 -13.03
N GLY A 8 53.28 2.24 -13.49
CA GLY A 8 52.24 1.31 -13.91
C GLY A 8 51.36 0.86 -12.75
N ARG A 9 50.06 0.78 -12.97
CA ARG A 9 49.09 0.16 -12.09
C ARG A 9 49.30 -1.35 -12.05
N ARG A 10 49.92 -1.87 -11.00
CA ARG A 10 49.84 -3.29 -10.62
C ARG A 10 48.55 -3.51 -9.82
N ALA A 11 47.59 -4.27 -10.40
CA ALA A 11 46.47 -4.81 -9.68
C ALA A 11 46.95 -5.67 -8.52
N ARG A 12 46.64 -5.30 -7.28
CA ARG A 12 46.86 -6.14 -6.09
C ARG A 12 45.82 -7.27 -6.12
N ARG A 13 46.27 -8.48 -6.44
CA ARG A 13 45.54 -9.70 -6.13
C ARG A 13 45.49 -9.84 -4.60
N ALA A 14 44.32 -9.87 -4.01
CA ALA A 14 44.12 -10.27 -2.63
C ALA A 14 44.47 -11.75 -2.52
N SER A 15 45.60 -12.05 -1.87
CA SER A 15 45.98 -13.40 -1.48
C SER A 15 45.24 -13.73 -0.18
N ALA A 16 44.28 -14.65 -0.24
CA ALA A 16 43.77 -15.31 0.96
C ALA A 16 44.92 -16.10 1.60
N SER A 17 45.31 -15.75 2.83
CA SER A 17 46.27 -16.46 3.60
C SER A 17 45.68 -17.80 4.06
N PRO A 18 46.29 -18.96 3.79
CA PRO A 18 45.81 -20.23 4.32
C PRO A 18 46.12 -20.32 5.81
N LEU A 19 45.09 -20.64 6.60
CA LEU A 19 45.15 -20.78 8.06
C LEU A 19 46.01 -21.95 8.58
N PHE A 20 46.60 -22.75 7.68
CA PHE A 20 47.54 -23.84 8.05
C PHE A 20 48.67 -23.91 7.05
N THR A 21 49.89 -23.57 7.50
CA THR A 21 51.13 -23.90 6.81
C THR A 21 51.66 -25.23 7.37
N PRO A 22 51.75 -26.29 6.56
CA PRO A 22 52.44 -27.50 7.00
C PRO A 22 53.93 -27.23 7.10
N HIS A 23 54.51 -27.47 8.27
CA HIS A 23 55.96 -27.46 8.47
C HIS A 23 56.56 -28.65 7.77
N GLY A 24 57.00 -28.48 6.54
CA GLY A 24 57.81 -29.38 5.78
C GLY A 24 58.83 -28.58 4.98
N THR A 25 60.14 -28.78 5.28
CA THR A 25 61.26 -28.06 4.68
C THR A 25 61.70 -28.64 3.34
N ASP A 26 61.04 -29.69 2.82
CA ASP A 26 61.38 -30.33 1.59
C ASP A 26 60.61 -29.81 0.35
N ARG A 27 61.33 -29.55 -0.73
CA ARG A 27 60.84 -29.03 -2.02
C ARG A 27 59.82 -29.99 -2.67
N ALA A 28 59.92 -31.30 -2.37
CA ALA A 28 58.99 -32.32 -2.87
C ALA A 28 57.63 -32.20 -2.20
N SER A 29 57.59 -32.00 -0.88
CA SER A 29 56.32 -31.82 -0.11
C SER A 29 55.54 -30.57 -0.52
N ARG A 30 56.23 -29.48 -0.85
CA ARG A 30 55.62 -28.26 -1.37
C ARG A 30 55.01 -28.44 -2.77
N ARG A 31 55.61 -29.30 -3.59
CA ARG A 31 55.13 -29.60 -4.94
C ARG A 31 53.87 -30.46 -4.88
N THR A 32 53.84 -31.43 -3.97
CA THR A 32 52.67 -32.31 -3.75
C THR A 32 51.49 -31.53 -3.17
N ALA A 33 51.75 -30.67 -2.17
CA ALA A 33 50.71 -29.82 -1.57
C ALA A 33 50.12 -28.84 -2.60
N ARG A 34 50.95 -28.25 -3.47
CA ARG A 34 50.46 -27.37 -4.57
C ARG A 34 49.61 -28.14 -5.59
N LYS A 35 49.98 -29.40 -5.90
CA LYS A 35 49.20 -30.22 -6.83
C LYS A 35 47.84 -30.59 -6.23
N GLN A 36 47.79 -30.96 -4.96
CA GLN A 36 46.55 -31.26 -4.24
C GLN A 36 45.65 -30.05 -4.12
N LEU A 37 46.22 -28.87 -3.87
CA LEU A 37 45.43 -27.62 -3.81
C LEU A 37 44.85 -27.28 -5.18
N ALA A 38 45.63 -27.42 -6.27
CA ALA A 38 45.14 -27.17 -7.63
C ALA A 38 44.05 -28.16 -8.05
N GLU A 39 44.15 -29.43 -7.65
CA GLU A 39 43.14 -30.45 -7.89
C GLU A 39 41.86 -30.18 -7.08
N ALA A 40 41.98 -29.71 -5.83
CA ALA A 40 40.86 -29.32 -5.00
C ALA A 40 40.12 -28.07 -5.57
N GLU A 41 40.90 -27.08 -6.04
CA GLU A 41 40.32 -25.89 -6.71
C GLU A 41 39.65 -26.23 -8.05
N ALA A 42 40.22 -27.15 -8.83
CA ALA A 42 39.59 -27.62 -10.07
C ALA A 42 38.29 -28.37 -9.80
N LYS A 43 38.27 -29.19 -8.75
CA LYS A 43 37.09 -29.93 -8.33
C LYS A 43 35.98 -29.00 -7.79
N ALA A 44 36.38 -28.00 -7.03
CA ALA A 44 35.45 -26.95 -6.55
C ALA A 44 34.89 -26.11 -7.71
N ARG A 45 35.70 -25.77 -8.72
CA ARG A 45 35.22 -25.09 -9.95
C ARG A 45 34.29 -25.96 -10.76
N ALA A 46 34.59 -27.26 -10.94
CA ALA A 46 33.72 -28.18 -11.64
C ALA A 46 32.36 -28.37 -10.91
N ALA A 47 32.38 -28.43 -9.57
CA ALA A 47 31.16 -28.47 -8.77
C ALA A 47 30.34 -27.17 -8.87
N ALA A 48 30.99 -26.01 -8.87
CA ALA A 48 30.31 -24.72 -9.05
C ALA A 48 29.72 -24.58 -10.46
N THR A 49 30.36 -25.10 -11.49
CA THR A 49 29.84 -25.12 -12.88
C THR A 49 28.70 -26.11 -13.05
N ALA A 50 28.70 -27.21 -12.29
CA ALA A 50 27.61 -28.18 -12.30
C ALA A 50 26.34 -27.66 -11.61
N VAL A 51 26.47 -26.68 -10.69
CA VAL A 51 25.32 -26.01 -10.03
C VAL A 51 24.71 -24.94 -10.94
N HIS A 52 25.42 -24.48 -11.98
CA HIS A 52 24.97 -23.49 -12.95
C HIS A 52 24.90 -24.06 -14.37
N GLY A 53 24.49 -25.33 -14.49
CA GLY A 53 24.07 -25.87 -15.79
C GLY A 53 22.87 -25.06 -16.33
N PRO A 54 22.62 -25.04 -17.67
CA PRO A 54 21.48 -24.34 -18.24
C PRO A 54 20.23 -24.80 -17.48
N GLU A 55 19.43 -23.81 -17.03
CA GLU A 55 18.14 -24.10 -16.42
C GLU A 55 17.42 -25.11 -17.30
N PRO A 56 16.99 -26.26 -16.76
CA PRO A 56 16.15 -27.15 -17.51
C PRO A 56 14.90 -26.34 -17.86
N ALA A 57 14.58 -26.26 -19.16
CA ALA A 57 13.29 -25.80 -19.62
C ALA A 57 12.23 -26.37 -18.68
N GLU A 58 11.37 -25.50 -18.11
CA GLU A 58 10.31 -25.87 -17.19
C GLU A 58 9.57 -27.10 -17.73
N ALA A 59 9.96 -28.27 -17.25
CA ALA A 59 9.14 -29.44 -17.41
C ALA A 59 7.90 -29.13 -16.58
N GLU A 60 6.75 -29.02 -17.25
CA GLU A 60 5.45 -29.01 -16.59
C GLU A 60 5.46 -30.14 -15.56
N MET A 61 5.54 -29.75 -14.27
CA MET A 61 5.39 -30.73 -13.20
C MET A 61 3.99 -31.31 -13.37
N PRO A 62 3.85 -32.61 -13.65
CA PRO A 62 2.54 -33.21 -13.70
C PRO A 62 1.88 -32.90 -12.36
N LEU A 63 0.69 -32.28 -12.39
CA LEU A 63 -0.16 -32.14 -11.24
C LEU A 63 -0.16 -33.49 -10.53
N ALA A 64 0.37 -33.53 -9.31
CA ALA A 64 0.36 -34.73 -8.51
C ALA A 64 -1.11 -35.08 -8.29
N VAL A 65 -1.62 -35.96 -9.13
CA VAL A 65 -2.94 -36.56 -8.94
C VAL A 65 -2.77 -37.35 -7.65
N HIS A 66 -3.26 -36.81 -6.54
CA HIS A 66 -3.38 -37.58 -5.32
C HIS A 66 -4.20 -38.81 -5.65
N PRO A 67 -3.66 -40.01 -5.46
CA PRO A 67 -4.45 -41.19 -5.66
C PRO A 67 -5.68 -41.08 -4.73
N PRO A 68 -6.87 -41.44 -5.22
CA PRO A 68 -8.06 -41.43 -4.38
C PRO A 68 -7.73 -42.18 -3.09
N ALA A 69 -8.22 -41.69 -1.95
CA ALA A 69 -7.98 -42.22 -0.63
C ALA A 69 -8.36 -43.73 -0.61
N GLY A 70 -7.46 -44.52 -1.13
CA GLY A 70 -7.54 -45.96 -1.15
C GLY A 70 -6.71 -46.54 -0.02
N ARG A 71 -7.15 -47.62 0.57
CA ARG A 71 -6.43 -48.36 1.60
C ARG A 71 -4.96 -48.50 1.23
N LEU A 72 -4.09 -47.94 2.09
CA LEU A 72 -2.65 -48.10 1.94
C LEU A 72 -2.35 -49.59 1.79
N GLY A 73 -1.73 -49.98 0.69
CA GLY A 73 -1.38 -51.37 0.41
C GLY A 73 -0.44 -51.95 1.49
N PRO A 74 -0.38 -53.30 1.66
CA PRO A 74 0.45 -53.93 2.67
C PRO A 74 1.94 -53.53 2.63
N ALA A 75 2.44 -53.07 1.51
CA ALA A 75 3.82 -52.61 1.34
C ALA A 75 4.09 -51.27 2.04
N SER A 76 3.10 -50.38 2.17
CA SER A 76 3.28 -49.09 2.86
C SER A 76 3.22 -49.27 4.41
N ALA A 77 2.63 -50.37 4.90
CA ALA A 77 2.66 -50.71 6.30
C ALA A 77 4.04 -51.26 6.77
N ARG A 78 4.95 -51.57 5.81
CA ARG A 78 6.33 -51.96 6.07
C ARG A 78 7.29 -50.80 5.99
N GLY A 79 6.84 -49.57 6.24
CA GLY A 79 7.75 -48.43 6.38
C GLY A 79 8.86 -48.81 7.33
N SER A 80 10.10 -48.79 6.87
CA SER A 80 11.27 -49.05 7.68
C SER A 80 11.16 -48.14 8.89
N ARG A 81 11.03 -48.72 10.08
CA ARG A 81 11.09 -47.96 11.32
C ARG A 81 12.43 -47.27 11.35
N LEU A 82 12.43 -45.98 11.14
CA LEU A 82 13.63 -45.14 11.27
C LEU A 82 14.12 -45.31 12.72
N ARG A 83 15.13 -46.14 12.92
CA ARG A 83 15.78 -46.28 14.21
C ARG A 83 16.83 -45.21 14.34
N LEU A 84 16.40 -44.06 14.86
CA LEU A 84 17.31 -43.00 15.25
C LEU A 84 18.10 -43.48 16.49
N PRO A 85 19.41 -43.27 16.54
CA PRO A 85 20.19 -43.56 17.72
C PRO A 85 19.66 -42.73 18.89
N ALA A 86 19.56 -43.33 20.07
CA ALA A 86 19.09 -42.67 21.27
C ALA A 86 20.14 -41.60 21.71
N HIS A 87 19.75 -40.38 21.78
CA HIS A 87 20.54 -39.26 22.28
C HIS A 87 19.97 -38.76 23.60
N ARG A 88 20.86 -38.54 24.58
CA ARG A 88 20.50 -37.84 25.82
C ARG A 88 20.67 -36.34 25.59
N MET A 89 19.62 -35.58 25.80
CA MET A 89 19.67 -34.11 25.67
C MET A 89 18.83 -33.49 26.79
N THR A 90 19.11 -32.25 27.12
CA THR A 90 18.28 -31.46 28.03
C THR A 90 17.02 -30.99 27.31
N THR A 91 15.97 -30.64 28.06
CA THR A 91 14.73 -30.09 27.50
C THR A 91 14.97 -28.81 26.72
N ALA A 92 15.97 -27.99 27.11
CA ALA A 92 16.35 -26.79 26.37
C ALA A 92 16.96 -27.12 25.00
N VAL A 93 17.79 -28.17 24.90
CA VAL A 93 18.35 -28.65 23.64
C VAL A 93 17.27 -29.34 22.79
N ALA A 94 16.36 -30.11 23.46
CA ALA A 94 15.24 -30.75 22.77
C ALA A 94 14.26 -29.74 22.16
N ALA A 95 14.06 -28.60 22.77
CA ALA A 95 13.26 -27.51 22.21
C ALA A 95 13.83 -26.99 20.88
N GLY A 96 15.17 -26.95 20.73
CA GLY A 96 15.85 -26.61 19.49
C GLY A 96 15.86 -27.74 18.44
N ALA A 97 15.55 -28.98 18.85
CA ALA A 97 15.54 -30.16 17.97
C ALA A 97 14.19 -30.37 17.22
N TYR A 98 13.19 -29.54 17.50
CA TYR A 98 11.91 -29.52 16.78
C TYR A 98 11.79 -28.30 15.87
N PRO A 99 12.67 -28.09 14.89
CA PRO A 99 12.54 -27.00 13.94
C PRO A 99 11.34 -27.17 12.98
N PHE A 100 10.63 -28.30 13.06
CA PHE A 100 9.53 -28.68 12.20
C PHE A 100 8.14 -28.28 12.73
N LEU A 101 8.06 -27.65 13.90
CA LEU A 101 6.80 -27.13 14.46
C LEU A 101 6.58 -25.65 14.05
N ALA A 102 6.96 -25.28 12.85
CA ALA A 102 6.47 -24.03 12.27
C ALA A 102 5.01 -24.27 11.87
N GLU A 103 4.09 -23.59 12.56
CA GLU A 103 2.69 -23.59 12.19
C GLU A 103 2.53 -22.89 10.84
N GLY A 104 2.24 -23.67 9.80
CA GLY A 104 2.17 -23.16 8.43
C GLY A 104 0.96 -22.26 8.23
N GLY A 105 1.20 -20.98 7.90
CA GLY A 105 0.20 -20.07 7.39
C GLY A 105 -0.95 -19.74 8.36
N LEU A 106 -2.05 -19.26 7.78
CA LEU A 106 -3.27 -18.79 8.47
C LEU A 106 -4.49 -19.66 8.16
N GLY A 107 -4.30 -20.83 7.61
CA GLY A 107 -5.34 -21.73 7.12
C GLY A 107 -5.48 -21.68 5.59
N ALA A 108 -6.49 -22.38 5.05
CA ALA A 108 -6.71 -22.54 3.61
C ALA A 108 -7.74 -21.56 3.04
N ASP A 109 -8.46 -20.82 3.90
CA ASP A 109 -9.55 -19.93 3.48
C ASP A 109 -9.02 -18.56 3.11
N GLY A 110 -9.09 -18.18 1.84
CA GLY A 110 -8.71 -16.83 1.41
C GLY A 110 -7.93 -16.80 0.10
N ILE A 111 -7.22 -15.71 -0.10
CA ILE A 111 -6.49 -15.40 -1.33
C ILE A 111 -5.07 -15.96 -1.21
N TYR A 112 -4.67 -16.77 -2.20
CA TYR A 112 -3.31 -17.27 -2.26
C TYR A 112 -2.32 -16.12 -2.52
N ILE A 113 -1.33 -15.99 -1.65
CA ILE A 113 -0.29 -14.96 -1.74
C ILE A 113 1.03 -15.54 -2.27
N GLY A 114 1.39 -16.71 -1.76
CA GLY A 114 2.66 -17.30 -2.08
C GLY A 114 3.03 -18.41 -1.09
N ARG A 115 4.29 -18.45 -0.66
CA ARG A 115 4.81 -19.50 0.21
C ARG A 115 5.37 -18.92 1.50
N ASP A 116 5.01 -19.51 2.63
CA ASP A 116 5.71 -19.31 3.89
C ASP A 116 7.10 -19.96 3.76
N VAL A 117 8.15 -19.16 3.95
CA VAL A 117 9.55 -19.59 3.72
C VAL A 117 10.01 -20.60 4.78
N HIS A 118 9.50 -20.49 6.02
CA HIS A 118 9.92 -21.35 7.12
C HIS A 118 9.16 -22.68 7.16
N ALA A 119 7.85 -22.61 6.90
CA ALA A 119 7.00 -23.80 6.88
C ALA A 119 6.96 -24.50 5.51
N GLU A 120 7.52 -23.87 4.47
CA GLU A 120 7.42 -24.29 3.06
C GLU A 120 5.99 -24.60 2.59
N ALA A 121 5.02 -23.99 3.25
CA ALA A 121 3.60 -24.20 3.01
C ALA A 121 3.00 -23.03 2.21
N ALA A 122 1.87 -23.29 1.54
CA ALA A 122 1.09 -22.25 0.90
C ALA A 122 0.65 -21.20 1.94
N PHE A 123 0.87 -19.91 1.61
CA PHE A 123 0.40 -18.81 2.43
C PHE A 123 -0.83 -18.19 1.79
N VAL A 124 -1.94 -18.32 2.50
CA VAL A 124 -3.27 -17.82 2.11
C VAL A 124 -3.69 -16.77 3.12
N PHE A 125 -4.23 -15.65 2.65
CA PHE A 125 -4.61 -14.54 3.50
C PHE A 125 -5.88 -13.87 2.99
N ASP A 126 -6.82 -13.62 3.90
CA ASP A 126 -7.99 -12.79 3.66
C ASP A 126 -8.45 -12.15 4.97
N PRO A 127 -8.33 -10.82 5.13
CA PRO A 127 -8.70 -10.16 6.36
C PRO A 127 -10.19 -10.23 6.68
N PHE A 128 -11.05 -10.36 5.68
CA PHE A 128 -12.49 -10.53 5.92
C PHE A 128 -12.83 -11.91 6.50
N THR A 129 -12.07 -12.91 6.08
CA THR A 129 -12.24 -14.28 6.59
C THR A 129 -11.60 -14.44 7.97
N LEU A 130 -10.48 -13.78 8.23
CA LEU A 130 -9.78 -13.80 9.51
C LEU A 130 -10.53 -13.03 10.60
N TYR A 131 -11.28 -11.99 10.20
CA TYR A 131 -12.03 -11.16 11.12
C TYR A 131 -13.08 -11.99 11.87
N GLY A 132 -13.02 -11.98 13.20
CA GLY A 132 -13.90 -12.77 14.09
C GLY A 132 -13.55 -14.26 14.20
N LYS A 133 -12.61 -14.80 13.40
CA LYS A 133 -12.13 -16.19 13.51
C LYS A 133 -10.80 -16.30 14.25
N VAL A 134 -9.92 -15.30 14.10
CA VAL A 134 -8.59 -15.30 14.72
C VAL A 134 -8.59 -14.34 15.89
N GLU A 135 -8.22 -14.85 17.07
CA GLU A 135 -8.08 -14.03 18.27
C GLU A 135 -7.06 -12.91 18.05
N GLY A 136 -7.40 -11.71 18.49
CA GLY A 136 -6.55 -10.52 18.29
C GLY A 136 -6.64 -9.87 16.90
N PHE A 137 -7.38 -10.46 15.94
CA PHE A 137 -7.61 -9.83 14.65
C PHE A 137 -8.84 -8.91 14.71
N THR A 138 -8.61 -7.63 14.98
CA THR A 138 -9.68 -6.69 15.35
C THR A 138 -10.18 -5.82 14.20
N ASN A 139 -9.41 -5.70 13.11
CA ASN A 139 -9.80 -4.93 11.93
C ASN A 139 -9.14 -5.48 10.65
N PRO A 140 -9.72 -5.21 9.46
CA PRO A 140 -9.23 -5.74 8.20
C PRO A 140 -8.15 -4.87 7.53
N ASN A 141 -7.67 -3.81 8.20
CA ASN A 141 -6.73 -2.87 7.58
C ASN A 141 -5.30 -3.42 7.55
N ILE A 142 -4.60 -3.09 6.48
CA ILE A 142 -3.24 -3.56 6.17
C ILE A 142 -2.30 -2.37 5.97
N LEU A 143 -1.15 -2.42 6.61
CA LEU A 143 0.01 -1.62 6.27
C LEU A 143 0.99 -2.45 5.44
N LEU A 144 1.44 -1.92 4.32
CA LEU A 144 2.50 -2.49 3.48
C LEU A 144 3.65 -1.49 3.38
N ALA A 145 4.80 -1.81 3.97
CA ALA A 145 5.96 -0.94 4.04
C ALA A 145 7.22 -1.61 3.49
N GLY A 146 8.16 -0.82 2.95
CA GLY A 146 9.47 -1.32 2.51
C GLY A 146 10.12 -0.40 1.48
N VAL A 147 11.42 -0.55 1.24
CA VAL A 147 12.14 0.29 0.26
C VAL A 147 11.65 0.06 -1.18
N ILE A 148 11.95 1.01 -2.05
CA ILE A 148 11.58 0.95 -3.47
C ILE A 148 12.22 -0.28 -4.15
N GLY A 149 11.54 -0.88 -5.12
CA GLY A 149 12.05 -2.01 -5.89
C GLY A 149 11.93 -3.38 -5.21
N GLN A 150 11.39 -3.47 -3.98
CA GLN A 150 11.26 -4.75 -3.26
C GLN A 150 10.00 -5.56 -3.64
N GLY A 151 9.10 -5.03 -4.48
CA GLY A 151 7.90 -5.73 -4.95
C GLY A 151 6.61 -5.39 -4.20
N LYS A 152 6.56 -4.29 -3.45
CA LYS A 152 5.35 -3.84 -2.73
C LYS A 152 4.15 -3.62 -3.66
N SER A 153 4.34 -2.81 -4.72
CA SER A 153 3.25 -2.51 -5.68
C SER A 153 2.80 -3.78 -6.42
N ALA A 154 3.72 -4.70 -6.71
CA ALA A 154 3.37 -5.99 -7.28
C ALA A 154 2.51 -6.83 -6.32
N LEU A 155 2.84 -6.87 -5.02
CA LEU A 155 1.99 -7.53 -4.02
C LEU A 155 0.62 -6.86 -3.93
N ALA A 156 0.57 -5.53 -3.82
CA ALA A 156 -0.69 -4.79 -3.69
C ALA A 156 -1.61 -5.04 -4.89
N LYS A 157 -1.07 -4.97 -6.11
CA LYS A 157 -1.81 -5.21 -7.36
C LYS A 157 -2.25 -6.68 -7.47
N SER A 158 -1.36 -7.64 -7.24
CA SER A 158 -1.68 -9.08 -7.27
C SER A 158 -2.76 -9.43 -6.26
N PHE A 159 -2.65 -8.93 -5.03
CA PHE A 159 -3.65 -9.13 -3.99
C PHE A 159 -5.01 -8.55 -4.39
N ALA A 160 -5.03 -7.34 -4.94
CA ALA A 160 -6.24 -6.70 -5.45
C ALA A 160 -6.87 -7.52 -6.59
N LEU A 161 -6.10 -7.91 -7.61
CA LEU A 161 -6.60 -8.71 -8.72
C LEU A 161 -7.22 -10.02 -8.26
N ARG A 162 -6.50 -10.74 -7.41
CA ARG A 162 -6.96 -12.04 -6.88
C ARG A 162 -8.20 -11.89 -6.01
N SER A 163 -8.34 -10.77 -5.30
CA SER A 163 -9.52 -10.46 -4.48
C SER A 163 -10.81 -10.39 -5.29
N VAL A 164 -10.74 -9.92 -6.55
CA VAL A 164 -11.92 -9.83 -7.43
C VAL A 164 -12.49 -11.20 -7.73
N ALA A 165 -11.66 -12.24 -7.84
CA ALA A 165 -12.12 -13.62 -8.01
C ALA A 165 -12.94 -14.15 -6.82
N PHE A 166 -12.79 -13.52 -5.65
CA PHE A 166 -13.59 -13.79 -4.45
C PHE A 166 -14.83 -12.89 -4.33
N GLY A 167 -15.15 -12.13 -5.39
CA GLY A 167 -16.29 -11.23 -5.42
C GLY A 167 -16.06 -9.90 -4.70
N TYR A 168 -14.81 -9.55 -4.37
CA TYR A 168 -14.49 -8.27 -3.73
C TYR A 168 -14.31 -7.19 -4.78
N ARG A 169 -14.61 -5.95 -4.42
CA ARG A 169 -14.43 -4.79 -5.28
C ARG A 169 -13.25 -3.96 -4.82
N ILE A 170 -12.54 -3.40 -5.78
CA ILE A 170 -11.29 -2.67 -5.55
C ILE A 170 -11.47 -1.21 -5.90
N TYR A 171 -11.12 -0.33 -4.98
CA TYR A 171 -11.15 1.11 -5.14
C TYR A 171 -9.78 1.70 -4.90
N VAL A 172 -9.27 2.40 -5.91
CA VAL A 172 -8.01 3.16 -5.84
C VAL A 172 -8.35 4.63 -6.00
N PRO A 173 -8.60 5.36 -4.90
CA PRO A 173 -9.06 6.75 -4.97
C PRO A 173 -8.00 7.69 -5.53
N CYS A 174 -6.74 7.28 -5.49
CA CYS A 174 -5.61 8.11 -5.87
C CYS A 174 -4.50 7.25 -6.46
N ASP A 175 -4.29 7.39 -7.76
CA ASP A 175 -3.18 6.76 -8.47
C ASP A 175 -2.28 7.86 -9.08
N PRO A 176 -1.30 8.40 -8.32
CA PRO A 176 -0.48 9.50 -8.80
C PRO A 176 0.53 9.11 -9.87
N LYS A 177 0.65 7.82 -10.18
CA LYS A 177 1.57 7.29 -11.19
C LYS A 177 0.86 6.70 -12.41
N GLY A 178 -0.46 6.48 -12.36
CA GLY A 178 -1.23 5.82 -13.41
C GLY A 178 -0.95 4.32 -13.52
N GLU A 179 -0.33 3.72 -12.50
CA GLU A 179 0.10 2.32 -12.53
C GLU A 179 -1.04 1.31 -12.29
N TRP A 180 -2.20 1.77 -11.83
CA TRP A 180 -3.37 0.92 -11.57
C TRP A 180 -4.31 0.83 -12.78
N THR A 181 -4.17 1.72 -13.75
CA THR A 181 -4.98 1.73 -14.98
C THR A 181 -4.94 0.40 -15.73
N PRO A 182 -3.77 -0.24 -15.99
CA PRO A 182 -3.73 -1.54 -16.66
C PRO A 182 -4.43 -2.64 -15.85
N ALA A 183 -4.29 -2.62 -14.52
CA ALA A 183 -4.96 -3.58 -13.65
C ALA A 183 -6.49 -3.42 -13.69
N ALA A 184 -6.99 -2.18 -13.65
CA ALA A 184 -8.42 -1.91 -13.77
C ALA A 184 -8.98 -2.41 -15.10
N GLN A 185 -8.30 -2.12 -16.21
CA GLN A 185 -8.70 -2.56 -17.55
C GLN A 185 -8.71 -4.09 -17.68
N ALA A 186 -7.68 -4.78 -17.16
CA ALA A 186 -7.59 -6.24 -17.20
C ALA A 186 -8.73 -6.94 -16.45
N LEU A 187 -9.28 -6.30 -15.42
CA LEU A 187 -10.43 -6.79 -14.66
C LEU A 187 -11.79 -6.41 -15.25
N GLY A 188 -11.84 -5.68 -16.37
CA GLY A 188 -13.08 -5.11 -16.89
C GLY A 188 -13.64 -4.00 -15.98
N GLY A 189 -12.78 -3.38 -15.19
CA GLY A 189 -13.10 -2.25 -14.33
C GLY A 189 -12.96 -0.90 -15.05
N THR A 190 -13.06 0.18 -14.28
CA THR A 190 -13.02 1.56 -14.78
C THR A 190 -11.78 2.29 -14.26
N SER A 191 -11.09 2.98 -15.14
CA SER A 191 -10.04 3.96 -14.77
C SER A 191 -10.47 5.34 -15.25
N ILE A 192 -10.52 6.30 -14.33
CA ILE A 192 -10.89 7.69 -14.61
C ILE A 192 -9.63 8.54 -14.55
N ALA A 193 -9.17 9.01 -15.70
CA ALA A 193 -8.02 9.92 -15.77
C ALA A 193 -8.48 11.36 -15.52
N LEU A 194 -7.87 12.02 -14.54
CA LEU A 194 -8.10 13.43 -14.21
C LEU A 194 -6.81 14.22 -14.42
N GLY A 195 -6.96 15.40 -14.96
CA GLY A 195 -5.84 16.30 -15.17
C GLY A 195 -6.20 17.47 -16.10
N PRO A 196 -5.34 18.49 -16.15
CA PRO A 196 -5.53 19.62 -17.06
C PRO A 196 -5.69 19.15 -18.52
N GLY A 197 -6.73 19.63 -19.18
CA GLY A 197 -7.00 19.30 -20.59
C GLY A 197 -7.62 17.93 -20.85
N LEU A 198 -7.83 17.08 -19.82
CA LEU A 198 -8.56 15.82 -19.97
C LEU A 198 -10.08 16.05 -19.90
N PRO A 199 -10.88 15.16 -20.51
CA PRO A 199 -12.34 15.30 -20.50
C PRO A 199 -12.98 14.86 -19.18
N GLY A 200 -12.26 14.10 -18.35
CA GLY A 200 -12.77 13.56 -17.08
C GLY A 200 -13.08 14.69 -16.08
N ARG A 201 -14.25 14.64 -15.48
CA ARG A 201 -14.70 15.54 -14.41
C ARG A 201 -15.28 14.72 -13.28
N LEU A 202 -14.98 15.08 -12.05
CA LEU A 202 -15.63 14.54 -10.85
C LEU A 202 -16.14 15.68 -9.98
N ASN A 203 -17.40 15.66 -9.66
CA ASN A 203 -17.97 16.59 -8.68
C ASN A 203 -17.83 16.03 -7.26
N PRO A 204 -16.92 16.55 -6.43
CA PRO A 204 -16.71 16.01 -5.09
C PRO A 204 -17.87 16.25 -4.12
N LEU A 205 -18.84 17.07 -4.53
CA LEU A 205 -20.08 17.33 -3.78
C LEU A 205 -21.23 16.41 -4.19
N ASP A 206 -21.00 15.46 -5.13
CA ASP A 206 -22.01 14.48 -5.49
C ASP A 206 -22.44 13.66 -4.26
N ALA A 207 -23.71 13.27 -4.26
CA ALA A 207 -24.27 12.39 -3.26
C ALA A 207 -24.39 10.97 -3.82
N ALA A 208 -24.06 9.99 -2.99
CA ALA A 208 -24.39 8.60 -3.30
C ALA A 208 -25.91 8.40 -3.36
N PRO A 209 -26.37 7.36 -4.08
CA PRO A 209 -27.75 6.94 -3.99
C PRO A 209 -28.15 6.66 -2.53
N LYS A 210 -29.31 7.17 -2.13
CA LYS A 210 -29.81 6.98 -0.77
C LYS A 210 -30.07 5.48 -0.50
N PRO A 211 -29.54 4.92 0.60
CA PRO A 211 -29.89 3.57 1.01
C PRO A 211 -31.40 3.49 1.32
N PRO A 212 -32.10 2.42 0.87
CA PRO A 212 -33.55 2.29 1.08
C PRO A 212 -33.98 2.33 2.54
N SER A 213 -33.11 1.87 3.45
CA SER A 213 -33.38 1.78 4.89
C SER A 213 -33.20 3.10 5.65
N VAL A 214 -32.68 4.16 5.01
CA VAL A 214 -32.37 5.44 5.67
C VAL A 214 -33.48 6.44 5.35
N PRO A 215 -34.09 7.12 6.36
CA PRO A 215 -35.01 8.21 6.14
C PRO A 215 -34.39 9.35 5.33
N GLU A 216 -35.22 10.09 4.55
CA GLU A 216 -34.71 11.17 3.69
C GLU A 216 -34.01 12.29 4.46
N ALA A 217 -34.61 12.69 5.60
CA ALA A 217 -34.02 13.75 6.43
C ALA A 217 -32.66 13.36 7.02
N ASP A 218 -32.51 12.13 7.48
CA ASP A 218 -31.27 11.63 8.05
C ASP A 218 -30.18 11.55 6.96
N TRP A 219 -30.57 11.11 5.75
CA TRP A 219 -29.67 11.04 4.61
C TRP A 219 -29.20 12.41 4.15
N ALA A 220 -30.11 13.38 4.07
CA ALA A 220 -29.78 14.76 3.73
C ALA A 220 -28.79 15.36 4.76
N GLY A 221 -29.00 15.10 6.05
CA GLY A 221 -28.10 15.50 7.13
C GLY A 221 -26.71 14.89 7.00
N GLU A 222 -26.62 13.60 6.65
CA GLU A 222 -25.34 12.91 6.45
C GLU A 222 -24.58 13.46 5.23
N ILE A 223 -25.26 13.69 4.10
CA ILE A 223 -24.65 14.32 2.92
C ILE A 223 -24.14 15.72 3.25
N ARG A 224 -24.94 16.53 3.95
CA ARG A 224 -24.55 17.88 4.37
C ARG A 224 -23.27 17.85 5.21
N LYS A 225 -23.22 16.97 6.20
CA LYS A 225 -22.05 16.78 7.07
C LYS A 225 -20.79 16.41 6.27
N ARG A 226 -20.89 15.48 5.31
CA ARG A 226 -19.78 15.10 4.44
C ARG A 226 -19.29 16.26 3.58
N ARG A 227 -20.18 17.02 2.99
CA ARG A 227 -19.86 18.19 2.20
C ARG A 227 -19.13 19.25 3.02
N LEU A 228 -19.57 19.52 4.24
CA LEU A 228 -18.90 20.45 5.15
C LEU A 228 -17.50 19.97 5.55
N LEU A 229 -17.35 18.70 5.89
CA LEU A 229 -16.06 18.12 6.21
C LEU A 229 -15.09 18.20 5.02
N LEU A 230 -15.58 17.97 3.81
CA LEU A 230 -14.79 18.12 2.60
C LEU A 230 -14.36 19.57 2.38
N LEU A 231 -15.28 20.50 2.37
CA LEU A 231 -15.01 21.93 2.15
C LEU A 231 -14.01 22.46 3.20
N GLY A 232 -14.20 22.10 4.47
CA GLY A 232 -13.28 22.43 5.54
C GLY A 232 -11.88 21.84 5.37
N SER A 233 -11.79 20.59 4.86
CA SER A 233 -10.49 19.96 4.56
C SER A 233 -9.78 20.66 3.40
N LEU A 234 -10.49 20.98 2.33
CA LEU A 234 -9.93 21.70 1.17
C LEU A 234 -9.42 23.09 1.58
N ALA A 235 -10.26 23.84 2.30
CA ALA A 235 -9.88 25.18 2.77
C ALA A 235 -8.64 25.14 3.69
N ARG A 236 -8.60 24.26 4.68
CA ARG A 236 -7.44 24.09 5.59
C ARG A 236 -6.17 23.72 4.82
N THR A 237 -6.29 22.87 3.83
CA THR A 237 -5.13 22.45 3.00
C THR A 237 -4.54 23.62 2.22
N VAL A 238 -5.39 24.46 1.63
CA VAL A 238 -4.93 25.63 0.86
C VAL A 238 -4.42 26.74 1.76
N LEU A 239 -5.14 27.01 2.89
CA LEU A 239 -4.77 28.07 3.82
C LEU A 239 -3.56 27.71 4.71
N GLY A 240 -3.23 26.42 4.83
CA GLY A 240 -2.12 25.94 5.67
C GLY A 240 -2.36 26.12 7.18
N ARG A 241 -3.62 26.35 7.60
CA ARG A 241 -4.03 26.56 8.99
C ARG A 241 -5.43 26.05 9.25
N ASP A 242 -5.78 25.92 10.52
CA ASP A 242 -7.16 25.64 10.91
C ASP A 242 -8.09 26.82 10.62
N LEU A 243 -9.36 26.49 10.37
CA LEU A 243 -10.37 27.49 10.11
C LEU A 243 -10.80 28.20 11.41
N MET A 244 -11.02 29.51 11.30
CA MET A 244 -11.58 30.31 12.39
C MET A 244 -13.10 30.05 12.52
N PRO A 245 -13.70 30.27 13.69
CA PRO A 245 -15.14 30.03 13.89
C PRO A 245 -16.03 30.74 12.85
N MET A 246 -15.70 31.96 12.47
CA MET A 246 -16.46 32.71 11.45
C MET A 246 -16.33 32.11 10.06
N GLU A 247 -15.17 31.54 9.71
CA GLU A 247 -14.95 30.82 8.45
C GLU A 247 -15.79 29.55 8.39
N HIS A 248 -15.91 28.81 9.50
CA HIS A 248 -16.83 27.68 9.59
C HIS A 248 -18.28 28.10 9.35
N THR A 249 -18.71 29.19 9.97
CA THR A 249 -20.06 29.72 9.79
C THR A 249 -20.31 30.16 8.33
N ALA A 250 -19.33 30.82 7.71
CA ALA A 250 -19.41 31.23 6.31
C ALA A 250 -19.56 30.03 5.35
N LEU A 251 -18.77 28.96 5.56
CA LEU A 251 -18.89 27.73 4.77
C LEU A 251 -20.25 27.04 4.95
N ASP A 252 -20.75 27.02 6.19
CA ASP A 252 -22.02 26.40 6.53
C ASP A 252 -23.18 27.11 5.83
N ILE A 253 -23.25 28.43 5.91
CA ILE A 253 -24.27 29.27 5.26
C ILE A 253 -24.15 29.17 3.73
N ALA A 254 -22.94 29.23 3.17
CA ALA A 254 -22.72 29.12 1.74
C ALA A 254 -23.20 27.77 1.21
N LEU A 255 -22.87 26.68 1.90
CA LEU A 255 -23.32 25.34 1.51
C LEU A 255 -24.84 25.23 1.51
N ASP A 256 -25.52 25.71 2.58
CA ASP A 256 -26.98 25.65 2.67
C ASP A 256 -27.68 26.46 1.57
N GLY A 257 -27.15 27.64 1.27
CA GLY A 257 -27.69 28.48 0.18
C GLY A 257 -27.51 27.80 -1.18
N VAL A 258 -26.31 27.27 -1.44
CA VAL A 258 -26.00 26.61 -2.72
C VAL A 258 -26.79 25.32 -2.88
N VAL A 259 -26.94 24.51 -1.84
CA VAL A 259 -27.73 23.26 -1.89
C VAL A 259 -29.19 23.57 -2.22
N LYS A 260 -29.81 24.58 -1.58
CA LYS A 260 -31.16 25.01 -1.86
C LYS A 260 -31.32 25.51 -3.31
N ALA A 261 -30.43 26.38 -3.77
CA ALA A 261 -30.45 26.91 -5.12
C ALA A 261 -30.25 25.80 -6.18
N ALA A 262 -29.30 24.88 -5.96
CA ALA A 262 -29.07 23.75 -6.85
C ALA A 262 -30.30 22.81 -6.90
N ALA A 263 -30.94 22.53 -5.77
CA ALA A 263 -32.17 21.72 -5.71
C ALA A 263 -33.31 22.35 -6.50
N HIS A 264 -33.50 23.67 -6.40
CA HIS A 264 -34.50 24.40 -7.20
C HIS A 264 -34.20 24.33 -8.71
N ALA A 265 -32.91 24.29 -9.06
CA ALA A 265 -32.46 24.17 -10.45
C ALA A 265 -32.41 22.70 -10.95
N GLY A 266 -32.81 21.72 -10.14
CA GLY A 266 -32.79 20.29 -10.50
C GLY A 266 -31.41 19.73 -10.74
N ARG A 267 -30.36 20.28 -10.12
CA ARG A 267 -28.98 19.85 -10.28
C ARG A 267 -28.24 19.64 -8.94
N THR A 268 -27.09 19.01 -8.99
CA THR A 268 -26.18 18.91 -7.84
C THR A 268 -25.39 20.21 -7.63
N PRO A 269 -25.05 20.58 -6.37
CA PRO A 269 -24.19 21.71 -6.08
C PRO A 269 -22.78 21.47 -6.60
N LEU A 270 -22.09 22.52 -7.03
CA LEU A 270 -20.71 22.49 -7.52
C LEU A 270 -19.79 23.31 -6.62
N LEU A 271 -18.48 22.99 -6.64
CA LEU A 271 -17.48 23.80 -5.91
C LEU A 271 -17.47 25.27 -6.39
N GLY A 272 -17.73 25.51 -7.69
CA GLY A 272 -17.85 26.84 -8.26
C GLY A 272 -18.98 27.66 -7.65
N ASP A 273 -20.12 27.03 -7.35
CA ASP A 273 -21.25 27.67 -6.69
C ASP A 273 -20.88 28.14 -5.27
N ILE A 274 -20.16 27.29 -4.53
CA ILE A 274 -19.69 27.61 -3.18
C ILE A 274 -18.69 28.79 -3.22
N ALA A 275 -17.69 28.71 -4.10
CA ALA A 275 -16.69 29.77 -4.26
C ALA A 275 -17.34 31.11 -4.65
N HIS A 276 -18.34 31.08 -5.55
CA HIS A 276 -19.09 32.26 -5.96
C HIS A 276 -19.89 32.86 -4.80
N THR A 277 -20.60 32.03 -4.02
CA THR A 277 -21.38 32.50 -2.87
C THR A 277 -20.50 33.10 -1.79
N LEU A 278 -19.36 32.47 -1.49
CA LEU A 278 -18.37 33.00 -0.52
C LEU A 278 -17.76 34.35 -0.99
N ALA A 279 -17.71 34.60 -2.28
CA ALA A 279 -17.23 35.86 -2.86
C ALA A 279 -18.28 37.00 -2.80
N GLN A 280 -19.49 36.73 -2.24
CA GLN A 280 -20.58 37.68 -2.13
C GLN A 280 -20.89 38.02 -0.66
N PRO A 281 -20.15 38.94 -0.02
CA PRO A 281 -20.28 39.24 1.41
C PRO A 281 -21.71 39.57 1.84
N ALA A 282 -22.41 40.39 1.03
CA ALA A 282 -23.77 40.85 1.35
C ALA A 282 -24.77 39.69 1.47
N LEU A 283 -24.64 38.64 0.69
CA LEU A 283 -25.52 37.44 0.78
C LEU A 283 -25.25 36.67 2.06
N LEU A 284 -23.99 36.56 2.47
CA LEU A 284 -23.59 35.83 3.68
C LEU A 284 -24.09 36.55 4.93
N ASP A 285 -23.88 37.87 5.00
CA ASP A 285 -24.31 38.70 6.13
C ASP A 285 -25.82 38.72 6.26
N GLN A 286 -26.54 38.85 5.15
CA GLN A 286 -28.00 38.77 5.12
C GLN A 286 -28.51 37.40 5.61
N ALA A 287 -27.90 36.31 5.16
CA ALA A 287 -28.29 34.95 5.57
C ALA A 287 -27.96 34.67 7.03
N ALA A 288 -26.92 35.28 7.56
CA ALA A 288 -26.54 35.20 8.97
C ALA A 288 -27.37 36.09 9.89
N GLY A 289 -28.19 36.99 9.33
CA GLY A 289 -28.89 38.01 10.12
C GLY A 289 -27.98 39.04 10.77
N THR A 290 -26.77 39.22 10.25
CA THR A 290 -25.74 40.15 10.74
C THR A 290 -25.60 41.29 9.74
N VAL A 291 -25.37 42.52 10.26
CA VAL A 291 -25.22 43.73 9.42
C VAL A 291 -23.74 44.20 9.39
N SER A 292 -22.86 43.49 10.04
CA SER A 292 -21.55 43.99 10.44
C SER A 292 -20.39 43.79 9.42
N GLY A 293 -20.63 43.13 8.28
CA GLY A 293 -19.60 42.88 7.25
C GLY A 293 -18.49 41.87 7.65
N HIS A 294 -18.42 41.47 8.92
CA HIS A 294 -17.36 40.62 9.45
C HIS A 294 -17.37 39.21 8.86
N LEU A 295 -18.54 38.67 8.54
CA LEU A 295 -18.65 37.33 7.97
C LEU A 295 -18.12 37.32 6.52
N GLY A 296 -18.43 38.39 5.76
CA GLY A 296 -17.89 38.56 4.40
C GLY A 296 -16.38 38.70 4.36
N ASP A 297 -15.80 39.39 5.35
CA ASP A 297 -14.33 39.48 5.46
C ASP A 297 -13.70 38.11 5.76
N ALA A 298 -14.28 37.34 6.67
CA ALA A 298 -13.84 35.97 6.97
C ALA A 298 -14.01 35.01 5.78
N ALA A 299 -15.02 35.23 4.94
CA ALA A 299 -15.28 34.39 3.77
C ALA A 299 -14.32 34.65 2.61
N ARG A 300 -13.63 35.79 2.58
CA ARG A 300 -12.74 36.19 1.47
C ARG A 300 -11.63 35.20 1.21
N ASP A 301 -10.90 34.79 2.23
CA ASP A 301 -9.82 33.83 2.12
C ASP A 301 -10.33 32.45 1.68
N LEU A 302 -11.51 32.03 2.15
CA LEU A 302 -12.16 30.81 1.74
C LEU A 302 -12.55 30.83 0.25
N ALA A 303 -13.12 31.97 -0.22
CA ALA A 303 -13.45 32.13 -1.63
C ALA A 303 -12.21 31.98 -2.52
N HIS A 304 -11.09 32.61 -2.14
CA HIS A 304 -9.81 32.47 -2.84
C HIS A 304 -9.26 31.05 -2.78
N ALA A 305 -9.34 30.39 -1.64
CA ALA A 305 -8.90 29.00 -1.49
C ALA A 305 -9.66 28.04 -2.43
N LEU A 306 -11.00 28.15 -2.48
CA LEU A 306 -11.81 27.30 -3.37
C LEU A 306 -11.70 27.73 -4.85
N ARG A 307 -11.40 28.99 -5.15
CA ARG A 307 -11.18 29.47 -6.51
C ARG A 307 -10.01 28.76 -7.19
N ARG A 308 -8.99 28.34 -6.45
CA ARG A 308 -7.88 27.51 -6.96
C ARG A 308 -8.38 26.21 -7.58
N MET A 309 -9.43 25.62 -6.99
CA MET A 309 -10.02 24.36 -7.46
C MET A 309 -10.81 24.54 -8.78
N VAL A 310 -11.36 25.74 -9.01
CA VAL A 310 -12.29 26.00 -10.10
C VAL A 310 -11.62 26.74 -11.27
N HIS A 311 -10.70 27.67 -10.99
CA HIS A 311 -10.08 28.55 -11.98
C HIS A 311 -8.55 28.50 -11.96
N GLY A 312 -7.94 27.74 -11.04
CA GLY A 312 -6.50 27.60 -10.91
C GLY A 312 -5.97 26.36 -11.61
N ASP A 313 -4.94 25.79 -11.01
CA ASP A 313 -4.20 24.61 -11.48
C ASP A 313 -5.04 23.31 -11.52
N LEU A 314 -6.16 23.25 -10.81
CA LEU A 314 -7.11 22.14 -10.82
C LEU A 314 -8.36 22.39 -11.68
N ALA A 315 -8.39 23.50 -12.43
CA ALA A 315 -9.49 23.81 -13.32
C ALA A 315 -9.72 22.67 -14.34
N GLY A 316 -10.97 22.37 -14.59
CA GLY A 316 -11.32 21.31 -15.51
C GLY A 316 -11.32 19.91 -14.93
N MET A 317 -11.18 19.74 -13.60
CA MET A 317 -11.25 18.43 -12.94
C MET A 317 -12.44 18.29 -11.98
N PHE A 318 -12.72 19.35 -11.19
CA PHE A 318 -13.72 19.32 -10.10
C PHE A 318 -14.73 20.45 -10.16
N ASP A 319 -14.78 21.16 -11.27
CA ASP A 319 -15.55 22.41 -11.49
C ASP A 319 -16.89 22.21 -12.20
N ALA A 320 -17.22 20.98 -12.59
CA ALA A 320 -18.41 20.62 -13.35
C ALA A 320 -19.05 19.33 -12.81
N PRO A 321 -20.27 18.96 -13.26
CA PRO A 321 -20.87 17.67 -12.96
C PRO A 321 -19.96 16.51 -13.35
N SER A 322 -20.04 15.40 -12.60
CA SER A 322 -19.26 14.21 -12.91
C SER A 322 -19.60 13.67 -14.30
N THR A 323 -18.55 13.40 -15.09
CA THR A 323 -18.70 12.82 -16.44
C THR A 323 -18.90 11.31 -16.41
N VAL A 324 -18.58 10.68 -15.27
CA VAL A 324 -18.71 9.24 -15.04
C VAL A 324 -19.61 9.03 -13.85
N ALA A 325 -20.67 8.26 -14.06
CA ALA A 325 -21.51 7.80 -12.96
C ALA A 325 -20.79 6.66 -12.22
N PHE A 326 -20.93 6.65 -10.90
CA PHE A 326 -20.44 5.52 -10.11
C PHE A 326 -21.28 4.28 -10.39
N ASP A 327 -20.64 3.21 -10.89
CA ASP A 327 -21.25 1.88 -11.00
C ASP A 327 -20.83 1.02 -9.79
N PRO A 328 -21.77 0.69 -8.89
CA PRO A 328 -21.49 -0.14 -7.73
C PRO A 328 -21.10 -1.59 -8.09
N ASN A 329 -21.32 -2.02 -9.34
CA ASN A 329 -21.01 -3.38 -9.80
C ASN A 329 -19.62 -3.49 -10.45
N THR A 330 -18.96 -2.35 -10.69
CA THR A 330 -17.62 -2.37 -11.27
C THR A 330 -16.65 -3.14 -10.37
N PRO A 331 -15.88 -4.12 -10.90
CA PRO A 331 -14.97 -4.92 -10.10
C PRO A 331 -13.82 -4.09 -9.55
N MET A 332 -13.39 -3.07 -10.30
CA MET A 332 -12.33 -2.16 -9.91
C MET A 332 -12.57 -0.76 -10.44
N LEU A 333 -12.33 0.23 -9.58
CA LEU A 333 -12.35 1.65 -9.94
C LEU A 333 -11.03 2.29 -9.51
N SER A 334 -10.30 2.88 -10.45
CA SER A 334 -9.08 3.65 -10.20
C SER A 334 -9.25 5.09 -10.68
N ILE A 335 -8.76 6.05 -9.89
CA ILE A 335 -8.69 7.47 -10.31
C ILE A 335 -7.23 7.80 -10.58
N ASP A 336 -6.91 7.94 -11.86
CA ASP A 336 -5.57 8.23 -12.35
C ASP A 336 -5.30 9.75 -12.29
N LEU A 337 -4.36 10.12 -11.43
CA LEU A 337 -3.90 11.50 -11.20
C LEU A 337 -2.48 11.73 -11.75
N SER A 338 -1.97 10.86 -12.60
CA SER A 338 -0.58 10.89 -13.09
C SER A 338 -0.21 12.20 -13.80
N ARG A 339 -1.19 12.89 -14.38
CA ARG A 339 -1.00 14.19 -15.00
C ARG A 339 -0.65 15.32 -14.02
N LEU A 340 -0.92 15.13 -12.73
CA LEU A 340 -0.58 16.08 -11.66
C LEU A 340 0.78 15.76 -11.01
N GLY A 341 1.29 14.55 -11.17
CA GLY A 341 2.47 14.03 -10.45
C GLY A 341 3.82 14.67 -10.82
N GLY A 342 3.89 15.53 -11.86
CA GLY A 342 5.13 16.13 -12.36
C GLY A 342 5.34 17.61 -12.03
N SER A 343 4.39 18.28 -11.38
CA SER A 343 4.38 19.74 -11.25
C SER A 343 5.22 20.30 -10.11
N GLY A 344 5.85 19.49 -9.27
CA GLY A 344 6.61 19.95 -8.09
C GLY A 344 5.76 20.58 -6.97
N ASP A 345 4.48 20.85 -7.22
CA ASP A 345 3.51 21.31 -6.21
C ASP A 345 2.66 20.12 -5.70
N ASP A 346 3.06 19.57 -4.56
CA ASP A 346 2.30 18.51 -3.92
C ASP A 346 0.89 18.98 -3.48
N THR A 347 0.66 20.27 -3.29
CA THR A 347 -0.62 20.82 -2.83
C THR A 347 -1.75 20.55 -3.81
N GLY A 348 -1.52 20.78 -5.10
CA GLY A 348 -2.50 20.49 -6.16
C GLY A 348 -2.88 19.02 -6.20
N LEU A 349 -1.89 18.15 -6.17
CA LEU A 349 -2.11 16.70 -6.11
C LEU A 349 -2.91 16.29 -4.87
N VAL A 350 -2.57 16.82 -3.70
CA VAL A 350 -3.26 16.53 -2.43
C VAL A 350 -4.72 16.99 -2.45
N LEU A 351 -5.00 18.15 -3.01
CA LEU A 351 -6.38 18.64 -3.20
C LEU A 351 -7.16 17.71 -4.13
N ALA A 352 -6.54 17.31 -5.26
CA ALA A 352 -7.14 16.35 -6.19
C ALA A 352 -7.43 14.99 -5.52
N MET A 353 -6.48 14.48 -4.73
CA MET A 353 -6.65 13.26 -3.93
C MET A 353 -7.81 13.39 -2.94
N THR A 354 -7.97 14.57 -2.31
CA THR A 354 -9.06 14.85 -1.38
C THR A 354 -10.42 14.81 -2.08
N CYS A 355 -10.53 15.46 -3.23
CA CYS A 355 -11.75 15.50 -4.01
C CYS A 355 -12.12 14.12 -4.57
N ALA A 356 -11.14 13.41 -5.13
CA ALA A 356 -11.33 12.06 -5.67
C ALA A 356 -11.76 11.07 -4.57
N SER A 357 -11.11 11.11 -3.42
CA SER A 357 -11.51 10.30 -2.25
C SER A 357 -12.93 10.64 -1.79
N ALA A 358 -13.29 11.93 -1.74
CA ALA A 358 -14.62 12.35 -1.33
C ALA A 358 -15.71 11.86 -2.28
N TRP A 359 -15.46 11.95 -3.57
CA TRP A 359 -16.37 11.43 -4.58
C TRP A 359 -16.54 9.91 -4.44
N MET A 360 -15.43 9.19 -4.26
CA MET A 360 -15.47 7.74 -4.08
C MET A 360 -16.13 7.31 -2.78
N GLU A 361 -15.95 8.04 -1.68
CA GLU A 361 -16.61 7.78 -0.40
C GLU A 361 -18.14 7.80 -0.53
N SER A 362 -18.69 8.68 -1.38
CA SER A 362 -20.11 8.73 -1.62
C SER A 362 -20.65 7.37 -2.08
N ALA A 363 -19.83 6.65 -2.83
CA ALA A 363 -20.11 5.33 -3.38
C ALA A 363 -19.94 4.19 -2.37
N LEU A 364 -19.04 4.37 -1.40
CA LEU A 364 -18.69 3.33 -0.43
C LEU A 364 -19.73 3.14 0.68
N THR A 365 -20.68 4.05 0.82
CA THR A 365 -21.72 3.97 1.84
C THR A 365 -22.89 3.08 1.50
N ASP A 366 -22.98 2.57 0.26
CA ASP A 366 -24.01 1.61 -0.11
C ASP A 366 -23.74 0.24 0.57
N PRO A 367 -24.58 -0.22 1.51
CA PRO A 367 -24.39 -1.51 2.18
C PRO A 367 -24.48 -2.70 1.22
N ARG A 368 -25.10 -2.52 0.03
CA ARG A 368 -25.18 -3.57 -1.00
C ARG A 368 -23.86 -3.80 -1.73
N GLY A 369 -22.89 -2.93 -1.52
CA GLY A 369 -21.58 -2.99 -2.19
C GLY A 369 -20.71 -4.20 -1.81
N GLY A 370 -21.13 -5.03 -0.85
CA GLY A 370 -20.35 -6.21 -0.44
C GLY A 370 -19.00 -5.86 0.20
N ARG A 371 -18.06 -6.79 0.11
CA ARG A 371 -16.69 -6.60 0.62
C ARG A 371 -15.87 -5.79 -0.37
N ARG A 372 -15.12 -4.82 0.15
CA ARG A 372 -14.42 -3.82 -0.66
C ARG A 372 -13.02 -3.56 -0.13
N TRP A 373 -12.11 -3.33 -1.07
CA TRP A 373 -10.77 -2.84 -0.78
C TRP A 373 -10.65 -1.38 -1.18
N ILE A 374 -10.07 -0.58 -0.31
CA ILE A 374 -9.54 0.75 -0.67
C ILE A 374 -8.02 0.66 -0.60
N VAL A 375 -7.38 0.92 -1.72
CA VAL A 375 -5.92 0.91 -1.82
C VAL A 375 -5.41 2.33 -1.89
N TYR A 376 -4.62 2.71 -0.90
CA TYR A 376 -3.89 3.97 -0.84
C TYR A 376 -2.44 3.69 -1.24
N ASP A 377 -2.16 3.74 -2.54
CA ASP A 377 -0.78 3.70 -3.03
C ASP A 377 -0.16 5.08 -2.88
N GLU A 378 1.16 5.15 -2.62
CA GLU A 378 1.84 6.41 -2.31
C GLU A 378 1.25 7.17 -1.09
N ALA A 379 0.77 6.44 -0.09
CA ALA A 379 0.08 7.01 1.07
C ALA A 379 0.93 8.04 1.85
N TRP A 380 2.26 8.01 1.73
CA TRP A 380 3.16 8.97 2.36
C TRP A 380 2.86 10.43 1.97
N ARG A 381 2.28 10.66 0.78
CA ARG A 381 1.85 12.00 0.35
C ARG A 381 0.70 12.51 1.22
N ILE A 382 -0.25 11.63 1.55
CA ILE A 382 -1.39 11.95 2.41
C ILE A 382 -0.92 12.21 3.85
N LEU A 383 0.09 11.46 4.32
CA LEU A 383 0.56 11.50 5.70
C LEU A 383 1.12 12.87 6.11
N ARG A 384 1.59 13.68 5.16
CA ARG A 384 2.10 15.03 5.40
C ARG A 384 1.01 16.09 5.65
N HIS A 385 -0.26 15.72 5.43
CA HIS A 385 -1.39 16.66 5.50
C HIS A 385 -2.36 16.27 6.62
N PRO A 386 -2.32 16.93 7.80
CA PRO A 386 -3.13 16.56 8.94
C PRO A 386 -4.63 16.51 8.66
N ALA A 387 -5.14 17.42 7.83
CA ALA A 387 -6.56 17.45 7.45
C ALA A 387 -7.01 16.19 6.72
N LEU A 388 -6.15 15.65 5.84
CA LEU A 388 -6.41 14.39 5.13
C LEU A 388 -6.29 13.18 6.04
N LEU A 389 -5.29 13.20 6.95
CA LEU A 389 -5.15 12.15 7.96
C LEU A 389 -6.38 12.03 8.84
N GLN A 390 -6.92 13.16 9.33
CA GLN A 390 -8.15 13.17 10.11
C GLN A 390 -9.32 12.56 9.35
N ARG A 391 -9.47 12.93 8.08
CA ARG A 391 -10.52 12.39 7.21
C ARG A 391 -10.34 10.89 6.99
N MET A 392 -9.14 10.44 6.66
CA MET A 392 -8.82 9.03 6.46
C MET A 392 -9.06 8.22 7.73
N GLN A 393 -8.65 8.73 8.91
CA GLN A 393 -8.90 8.05 10.18
C GLN A 393 -10.41 7.94 10.49
N ALA A 394 -11.18 9.01 10.25
CA ALA A 394 -12.63 8.98 10.44
C ALA A 394 -13.29 7.91 9.54
N GLN A 395 -12.86 7.81 8.28
CA GLN A 395 -13.33 6.80 7.34
C GLN A 395 -12.94 5.37 7.77
N TRP A 396 -11.71 5.16 8.25
CA TRP A 396 -11.25 3.85 8.70
C TRP A 396 -12.03 3.33 9.90
N LYS A 397 -12.45 4.21 10.81
CA LYS A 397 -13.31 3.84 11.95
C LYS A 397 -14.67 3.29 11.50
N LEU A 398 -15.19 3.74 10.36
CA LEU A 398 -16.46 3.28 9.80
C LEU A 398 -16.30 2.05 8.90
N SER A 399 -15.08 1.74 8.46
CA SER A 399 -14.78 0.69 7.46
C SER A 399 -15.36 -0.67 7.84
N ARG A 400 -15.29 -1.07 9.11
CA ARG A 400 -15.82 -2.37 9.56
C ARG A 400 -17.32 -2.50 9.32
N GLY A 401 -18.09 -1.47 9.69
CA GLY A 401 -19.56 -1.46 9.51
C GLY A 401 -19.96 -1.48 8.03
N LEU A 402 -19.09 -1.00 7.16
CA LEU A 402 -19.33 -0.91 5.72
C LEU A 402 -18.74 -2.08 4.91
N GLY A 403 -18.10 -3.05 5.56
CA GLY A 403 -17.44 -4.16 4.86
C GLY A 403 -16.22 -3.73 4.04
N ILE A 404 -15.49 -2.73 4.51
CA ILE A 404 -14.33 -2.15 3.83
C ILE A 404 -13.05 -2.57 4.53
N ALA A 405 -12.05 -2.98 3.77
CA ALA A 405 -10.68 -3.14 4.19
C ALA A 405 -9.79 -2.11 3.49
N ASN A 406 -8.83 -1.55 4.21
CA ASN A 406 -7.91 -0.55 3.68
C ASN A 406 -6.51 -1.15 3.55
N LEU A 407 -5.87 -0.94 2.40
CA LEU A 407 -4.47 -1.26 2.16
C LEU A 407 -3.68 0.03 1.98
N MET A 408 -2.82 0.32 2.93
CA MET A 408 -1.95 1.50 2.91
C MET A 408 -0.54 1.08 2.52
N VAL A 409 -0.02 1.64 1.41
CA VAL A 409 1.33 1.37 0.92
C VAL A 409 2.22 2.57 1.20
N VAL A 410 3.34 2.34 1.91
CA VAL A 410 4.33 3.36 2.23
C VAL A 410 5.73 2.91 1.80
N HIS A 411 6.59 3.85 1.42
CA HIS A 411 7.96 3.52 1.02
C HIS A 411 8.88 3.41 2.24
N ARG A 412 8.81 4.36 3.14
CA ARG A 412 9.60 4.38 4.36
C ARG A 412 8.68 4.56 5.56
N LEU A 413 8.99 3.84 6.62
CA LEU A 413 8.25 4.03 7.87
C LEU A 413 8.55 5.39 8.51
N SER A 414 9.70 6.00 8.20
CA SER A 414 10.01 7.38 8.56
C SER A 414 9.07 8.40 7.93
N ASP A 415 8.42 8.08 6.80
CA ASP A 415 7.42 8.95 6.18
C ASP A 415 6.22 9.17 7.11
N LEU A 416 5.88 8.16 7.93
CA LEU A 416 4.86 8.27 8.98
C LEU A 416 5.29 9.21 10.10
N LEU A 417 6.61 9.25 10.40
CA LEU A 417 7.17 10.15 11.40
C LEU A 417 7.25 11.60 10.89
N SER A 418 7.28 11.80 9.57
CA SER A 418 7.30 13.12 8.94
C SER A 418 5.94 13.85 8.96
N ALA A 419 4.89 13.19 9.47
CA ALA A 419 3.56 13.80 9.66
C ALA A 419 3.56 14.96 10.67
N GLY A 420 4.67 15.17 11.37
CA GLY A 420 4.90 16.27 12.32
C GLY A 420 5.89 15.91 13.42
N ASP A 421 6.23 16.87 14.23
CA ASP A 421 7.12 16.69 15.37
C ASP A 421 6.56 15.70 16.41
N ALA A 422 7.43 15.16 17.25
CA ALA A 422 7.03 14.27 18.33
C ALA A 422 6.02 14.98 19.25
N GLY A 423 4.84 14.35 19.44
CA GLY A 423 3.74 14.93 20.20
C GLY A 423 2.80 15.84 19.41
N SER A 424 3.05 16.10 18.13
CA SER A 424 2.11 16.85 17.28
C SER A 424 0.84 16.05 16.99
N GLN A 425 -0.25 16.76 16.70
CA GLN A 425 -1.52 16.15 16.31
C GLN A 425 -1.38 15.30 15.05
N GLY A 426 -0.63 15.75 14.04
CA GLY A 426 -0.41 15.00 12.80
C GLY A 426 0.27 13.67 13.06
N ARG A 427 1.30 13.65 13.91
CA ARG A 427 2.00 12.43 14.31
C ARG A 427 1.10 11.46 15.08
N ALA A 428 0.34 11.98 16.05
CA ALA A 428 -0.61 11.14 16.81
C ALA A 428 -1.67 10.51 15.90
N LEU A 429 -2.14 11.23 14.87
CA LEU A 429 -3.06 10.70 13.86
C LEU A 429 -2.42 9.59 13.02
N ALA A 430 -1.18 9.78 12.57
CA ALA A 430 -0.45 8.78 11.79
C ALA A 430 -0.17 7.51 12.62
N GLU A 431 0.26 7.66 13.86
CA GLU A 431 0.44 6.54 14.80
C GLU A 431 -0.89 5.82 15.08
N GLY A 432 -2.00 6.56 15.19
CA GLY A 432 -3.34 6.01 15.34
C GLY A 432 -3.75 5.14 14.14
N LEU A 433 -3.49 5.59 12.91
CA LEU A 433 -3.75 4.79 11.70
C LEU A 433 -2.93 3.50 11.66
N LEU A 434 -1.68 3.54 12.14
CA LEU A 434 -0.86 2.33 12.27
C LEU A 434 -1.40 1.35 13.30
N ALA A 435 -1.88 1.87 14.42
CA ALA A 435 -2.52 1.05 15.46
C ALA A 435 -3.80 0.39 14.94
N ASP A 436 -4.49 1.05 14.01
CA ASP A 436 -5.68 0.51 13.34
C ASP A 436 -5.37 -0.52 12.24
N CYS A 437 -4.10 -0.94 12.07
CA CYS A 437 -3.72 -2.01 11.14
C CYS A 437 -3.45 -3.31 11.89
N SER A 438 -4.36 -4.29 11.81
CA SER A 438 -4.15 -5.64 12.39
C SER A 438 -3.15 -6.47 11.60
N THR A 439 -2.89 -6.11 10.35
CA THR A 439 -1.88 -6.74 9.49
C THR A 439 -0.81 -5.73 9.11
N ARG A 440 0.44 -6.12 9.34
CA ARG A 440 1.61 -5.32 8.96
C ARG A 440 2.52 -6.17 8.09
N ILE A 441 2.75 -5.72 6.86
CA ILE A 441 3.61 -6.39 5.89
C ILE A 441 4.84 -5.52 5.69
N VAL A 442 6.00 -6.04 6.08
CA VAL A 442 7.25 -5.29 6.06
C VAL A 442 8.22 -5.98 5.12
N TYR A 443 8.49 -5.34 3.99
CA TYR A 443 9.56 -5.70 3.08
C TYR A 443 10.88 -5.17 3.60
N ARG A 444 11.99 -5.52 2.93
CA ARG A 444 13.33 -5.06 3.31
C ARG A 444 13.34 -3.58 3.66
N GLN A 445 14.03 -3.25 4.76
CA GLN A 445 14.32 -1.90 5.21
C GLN A 445 15.82 -1.61 5.09
N GLU A 446 16.18 -0.35 4.88
CA GLU A 446 17.57 0.10 4.94
C GLU A 446 18.05 0.14 6.39
N THR A 447 19.35 -0.01 6.59
CA THR A 447 19.95 -0.14 7.94
C THR A 447 19.65 1.05 8.84
N ASP A 448 19.60 2.26 8.29
CA ASP A 448 19.27 3.50 8.99
C ASP A 448 17.79 3.58 9.42
N GLN A 449 16.89 2.83 8.76
CA GLN A 449 15.46 2.78 9.04
C GLN A 449 15.07 1.67 10.03
N LEU A 450 15.94 0.69 10.26
CA LEU A 450 15.60 -0.50 11.05
C LEU A 450 15.16 -0.19 12.46
N HIS A 451 15.84 0.73 13.15
CA HIS A 451 15.52 1.07 14.53
C HIS A 451 14.15 1.76 14.63
N ALA A 452 13.88 2.71 13.74
CA ALA A 452 12.60 3.40 13.70
C ALA A 452 11.46 2.44 13.33
N ALA A 453 11.70 1.51 12.38
CA ALA A 453 10.75 0.48 12.00
C ALA A 453 10.43 -0.45 13.17
N ALA A 454 11.45 -0.91 13.90
CA ALA A 454 11.28 -1.80 15.04
C ALA A 454 10.44 -1.15 16.14
N ALA A 455 10.74 0.09 16.49
CA ALA A 455 9.99 0.84 17.50
C ALA A 455 8.53 1.07 17.08
N LEU A 456 8.31 1.53 15.83
CA LEU A 456 6.99 1.91 15.32
C LEU A 456 6.05 0.71 15.15
N LEU A 457 6.60 -0.43 14.72
CA LEU A 457 5.81 -1.63 14.42
C LEU A 457 5.83 -2.67 15.56
N GLY A 458 6.58 -2.40 16.62
CA GLY A 458 6.75 -3.33 17.73
C GLY A 458 7.39 -4.64 17.28
N LEU A 459 8.52 -4.55 16.52
CA LEU A 459 9.25 -5.71 16.06
C LEU A 459 10.21 -6.21 17.14
N THR A 460 10.34 -7.53 17.24
CA THR A 460 11.37 -8.18 18.04
C THR A 460 12.76 -8.02 17.39
N SER A 461 13.82 -8.29 18.11
CA SER A 461 15.20 -8.28 17.56
C SER A 461 15.35 -9.23 16.37
N VAL A 462 14.74 -10.43 16.47
CA VAL A 462 14.76 -11.43 15.39
C VAL A 462 14.03 -10.96 14.16
N GLU A 463 12.85 -10.35 14.32
CA GLU A 463 12.07 -9.77 13.20
C GLU A 463 12.83 -8.60 12.56
N THR A 464 13.49 -7.76 13.37
CA THR A 464 14.28 -6.62 12.89
C THR A 464 15.50 -7.09 12.09
N GLU A 465 16.19 -8.13 12.54
CA GLU A 465 17.28 -8.75 11.80
C GLU A 465 16.75 -9.36 10.49
N ALA A 466 15.65 -10.09 10.54
CA ALA A 466 15.06 -10.70 9.36
C ALA A 466 14.74 -9.66 8.26
N ILE A 467 14.09 -8.52 8.58
CA ILE A 467 13.74 -7.52 7.58
C ILE A 467 14.92 -6.80 6.93
N SER A 468 16.10 -6.82 7.57
CA SER A 468 17.32 -6.23 7.00
C SER A 468 17.89 -7.05 5.82
N HIS A 469 17.61 -8.34 5.79
CA HIS A 469 18.17 -9.31 4.84
C HIS A 469 17.15 -9.91 3.86
N LEU A 470 15.89 -9.45 3.89
CA LEU A 470 14.87 -9.96 2.98
C LEU A 470 15.25 -9.70 1.52
N SER A 471 15.10 -10.71 0.69
CA SER A 471 15.25 -10.60 -0.76
C SER A 471 13.99 -10.02 -1.40
N ARG A 472 14.10 -9.57 -2.66
CA ARG A 472 12.97 -9.05 -3.45
C ARG A 472 11.81 -10.05 -3.45
N GLY A 473 10.59 -9.56 -3.24
CA GLY A 473 9.37 -10.36 -3.19
C GLY A 473 9.17 -11.10 -1.87
N ARG A 474 10.06 -10.96 -0.88
CA ARG A 474 9.86 -11.49 0.47
C ARG A 474 9.45 -10.40 1.44
N GLY A 475 8.49 -10.71 2.29
CA GLY A 475 8.00 -9.80 3.33
C GLY A 475 7.81 -10.52 4.66
N LEU A 476 8.07 -9.80 5.75
CA LEU A 476 7.61 -10.17 7.08
C LEU A 476 6.13 -9.80 7.19
N TRP A 477 5.29 -10.78 7.40
CA TRP A 477 3.86 -10.61 7.63
C TRP A 477 3.58 -10.77 9.12
N LYS A 478 3.13 -9.71 9.76
CA LYS A 478 2.71 -9.70 11.15
C LYS A 478 1.19 -9.61 11.22
N VAL A 479 0.56 -10.70 11.62
CA VAL A 479 -0.90 -10.87 11.61
C VAL A 479 -1.36 -11.36 12.98
N ALA A 480 -2.14 -10.57 13.70
CA ALA A 480 -2.71 -10.94 15.00
C ALA A 480 -1.67 -11.52 15.99
N GLY A 481 -0.48 -10.90 16.06
CA GLY A 481 0.61 -11.33 16.96
C GLY A 481 1.46 -12.49 16.44
N ARG A 482 1.11 -13.10 15.31
CA ARG A 482 1.91 -14.13 14.62
C ARG A 482 2.76 -13.50 13.52
N SER A 483 3.94 -14.03 13.28
CA SER A 483 4.88 -13.52 12.26
C SER A 483 5.26 -14.62 11.29
N PHE A 484 5.26 -14.28 9.98
CA PHE A 484 5.58 -15.17 8.88
C PHE A 484 6.54 -14.48 7.93
N ILE A 485 7.50 -15.23 7.36
CA ILE A 485 8.30 -14.76 6.22
C ILE A 485 7.67 -15.35 4.96
N VAL A 486 7.03 -14.51 4.17
CA VAL A 486 6.28 -14.93 2.99
C VAL A 486 7.00 -14.52 1.72
N GLN A 487 7.27 -15.49 0.85
CA GLN A 487 7.67 -15.26 -0.53
C GLN A 487 6.42 -15.07 -1.37
N HIS A 488 6.19 -13.85 -1.85
CA HIS A 488 5.12 -13.56 -2.80
C HIS A 488 5.43 -14.22 -4.15
N LEU A 489 4.44 -14.90 -4.70
CA LEU A 489 4.54 -15.56 -6.00
C LEU A 489 3.57 -14.91 -6.98
N LEU A 490 4.11 -14.39 -8.09
CA LEU A 490 3.34 -13.82 -9.19
C LEU A 490 3.07 -14.89 -10.25
N HIS A 491 1.86 -14.88 -10.77
CA HIS A 491 1.56 -15.62 -12.00
C HIS A 491 2.19 -14.90 -13.20
N PRO A 492 2.65 -15.60 -14.26
CA PRO A 492 3.24 -14.96 -15.44
C PRO A 492 2.35 -13.86 -16.06
N ALA A 493 1.03 -14.08 -16.12
CA ALA A 493 0.09 -13.05 -16.58
C ALA A 493 0.06 -11.79 -15.71
N GLU A 494 0.27 -11.91 -14.39
CA GLU A 494 0.35 -10.77 -13.49
C GLU A 494 1.67 -9.99 -13.70
N GLN A 495 2.77 -10.67 -14.02
CA GLN A 495 4.06 -10.03 -14.26
C GLN A 495 3.97 -9.00 -15.39
N HIS A 496 3.32 -9.35 -16.50
CA HIS A 496 3.10 -8.44 -17.63
C HIS A 496 2.26 -7.21 -17.28
N LEU A 497 1.29 -7.37 -16.36
CA LEU A 497 0.44 -6.26 -15.92
C LEU A 497 1.13 -5.33 -14.93
N PHE A 498 2.14 -5.83 -14.20
CA PHE A 498 2.77 -5.10 -13.09
C PHE A 498 4.19 -4.64 -13.41
N ASP A 499 4.71 -4.93 -14.59
CA ASP A 499 6.04 -4.49 -15.00
C ASP A 499 6.05 -2.97 -15.24
N THR A 500 6.45 -2.26 -14.19
CA THR A 500 6.67 -0.80 -14.23
C THR A 500 8.11 -0.45 -14.62
N ASP A 501 9.00 -1.44 -14.67
CA ASP A 501 10.43 -1.27 -14.94
C ASP A 501 10.76 -1.41 -16.45
N ALA A 502 9.79 -1.69 -17.30
CA ALA A 502 9.98 -1.91 -18.74
C ALA A 502 10.74 -0.76 -19.42
N ARG A 503 10.53 0.49 -18.98
CA ARG A 503 11.26 1.67 -19.51
C ARG A 503 12.73 1.71 -19.10
N MET A 504 13.10 1.08 -17.99
CA MET A 504 14.48 1.00 -17.50
C MET A 504 15.24 -0.18 -18.14
N GLN A 505 14.51 -1.14 -18.72
CA GLN A 505 15.07 -2.34 -19.35
C GLN A 505 15.21 -2.21 -20.87
N THR A 506 14.54 -1.24 -21.50
CA THR A 506 14.72 -0.94 -22.92
C THR A 506 16.09 -0.29 -23.13
N THR A 507 17.02 -1.03 -23.70
CA THR A 507 18.27 -0.48 -24.22
C THR A 507 17.90 0.54 -25.31
N PRO A 508 18.43 1.79 -25.29
CA PRO A 508 18.24 2.70 -26.41
C PRO A 508 18.85 2.05 -27.65
N GLY A 509 18.01 1.80 -28.68
CA GLY A 509 18.41 1.30 -29.98
C GLY A 509 19.20 2.34 -30.78
#